data_8310f85af6ad31800404ca05db7319f6
#
_entry.id   8310f85af6ad31800404ca05db7319f6
#
_cell.length_a   1.000
_cell.length_b   1.000
_cell.length_c   1.000
_cell.angle_alpha   90.00
_cell.angle_beta   90.00
_cell.angle_gamma   90.00
#
_symmetry.space_group_name_H-M   'P 1'
#
loop_
_entity.id
_entity.type
_entity.pdbx_description
1 polymer ?
#
loop_
_entity_poly.entity_id
_entity_poly.type
_entity_poly.pdbx_seq_one_letter_code
_entity_poly.pdbx_strand_id
1 'polypeptide(L)'
;MKQYGLNSAEYIKCLFIDYLLYKKENQIIGNEFMYGLKRKLVDLVVLKKNRTFAVEIKSSNDNLIRLEEQIREYKKIFDYVLIVTTEKHKNNIIEKASDDIGIYIVQDDLSIIKFRNPSIQKNKDKIELLYSVNARYLCKIGNYTYGKYNADELRSLFAKKRISYIQEILFTYLYEKYNKKFNLFISERGVN
;
A
#
# COMPACT_ATOMS: atom_id res chain seq x y z
N MET A 1 1.10 -18.63 -24.49
CA MET A 1 0.99 -18.00 -23.16
C MET A 1 2.19 -18.44 -22.33
N LYS A 2 3.07 -17.50 -21.89
CA LYS A 2 4.12 -17.82 -20.91
C LYS A 2 3.42 -18.27 -19.63
N GLN A 3 3.75 -19.45 -19.13
CA GLN A 3 3.22 -20.02 -17.90
C GLN A 3 3.83 -19.22 -16.73
N TYR A 4 3.14 -18.18 -16.31
CA TYR A 4 3.48 -17.42 -15.11
C TYR A 4 2.96 -18.25 -13.92
N GLY A 5 3.87 -18.90 -13.20
CA GLY A 5 3.55 -19.66 -11.99
C GLY A 5 3.71 -18.80 -10.73
N LEU A 6 3.49 -19.39 -9.57
CA LEU A 6 3.66 -18.77 -8.24
C LEU A 6 5.09 -18.27 -7.96
N ASN A 7 6.00 -18.43 -8.91
CA ASN A 7 7.36 -17.90 -8.93
C ASN A 7 7.43 -16.42 -9.36
N SER A 8 6.32 -15.86 -9.88
CA SER A 8 6.25 -14.47 -10.34
C SER A 8 5.44 -13.61 -9.36
N ALA A 9 6.07 -12.59 -8.78
CA ALA A 9 5.38 -11.61 -7.94
C ALA A 9 4.28 -10.86 -8.71
N GLU A 10 4.50 -10.54 -9.99
CA GLU A 10 3.49 -9.90 -10.84
C GLU A 10 2.25 -10.79 -11.05
N TYR A 11 2.44 -12.09 -11.22
CA TYR A 11 1.32 -13.02 -11.37
C TYR A 11 0.50 -13.11 -10.07
N ILE A 12 1.17 -13.21 -8.91
CA ILE A 12 0.51 -13.21 -7.59
C ILE A 12 -0.21 -11.87 -7.35
N LYS A 13 0.39 -10.76 -7.76
CA LYS A 13 -0.24 -9.43 -7.69
C LYS A 13 -1.55 -9.41 -8.48
N CYS A 14 -1.56 -9.91 -9.72
CA CYS A 14 -2.77 -10.01 -10.53
C CYS A 14 -3.85 -10.88 -9.86
N LEU A 15 -3.47 -12.06 -9.37
CA LEU A 15 -4.40 -12.95 -8.64
C LEU A 15 -5.00 -12.25 -7.41
N PHE A 16 -4.19 -11.52 -6.68
CA PHE A 16 -4.68 -10.82 -5.48
C PHE A 16 -5.60 -9.65 -5.83
N ILE A 17 -5.31 -8.91 -6.90
CA ILE A 17 -6.22 -7.88 -7.42
C ILE A 17 -7.56 -8.51 -7.80
N ASP A 18 -7.56 -9.62 -8.54
CA ASP A 18 -8.79 -10.33 -8.92
C ASP A 18 -9.57 -10.83 -7.70
N TYR A 19 -8.87 -11.35 -6.70
CA TYR A 19 -9.47 -11.73 -5.42
C TYR A 19 -10.15 -10.53 -4.71
N LEU A 20 -9.50 -9.38 -4.67
CA LEU A 20 -10.07 -8.16 -4.08
C LEU A 20 -11.30 -7.69 -4.85
N LEU A 21 -11.26 -7.70 -6.19
CA LEU A 21 -12.39 -7.31 -7.04
C LEU A 21 -13.59 -8.25 -6.87
N TYR A 22 -13.34 -9.56 -6.77
CA TYR A 22 -14.39 -10.56 -6.53
C TYR A 22 -15.19 -10.28 -5.23
N LYS A 23 -14.55 -9.69 -4.20
CA LYS A 23 -15.23 -9.31 -2.95
C LYS A 23 -16.25 -8.18 -3.12
N LYS A 24 -16.30 -7.50 -4.28
CA LYS A 24 -17.22 -6.38 -4.58
C LYS A 24 -17.28 -5.30 -3.50
N GLU A 25 -16.17 -5.04 -2.86
CA GLU A 25 -16.08 -4.01 -1.82
C GLU A 25 -15.79 -2.64 -2.47
N ASN A 26 -16.34 -1.57 -1.90
CA ASN A 26 -16.01 -0.21 -2.33
C ASN A 26 -14.58 0.11 -1.92
N GLN A 27 -13.66 -0.02 -2.88
CA GLN A 27 -12.23 0.16 -2.68
C GLN A 27 -11.57 0.71 -3.95
N ILE A 28 -10.41 1.30 -3.80
CA ILE A 28 -9.54 1.72 -4.90
C ILE A 28 -8.21 1.00 -4.75
N ILE A 29 -7.71 0.42 -5.82
CA ILE A 29 -6.43 -0.28 -5.85
C ILE A 29 -5.44 0.54 -6.68
N GLY A 30 -4.32 0.91 -6.09
CA GLY A 30 -3.19 1.55 -6.75
C GLY A 30 -2.03 0.59 -6.90
N ASN A 31 -1.50 0.46 -8.11
CA ASN A 31 -0.28 -0.29 -8.38
C ASN A 31 0.93 0.60 -8.13
N GLU A 32 1.88 0.10 -7.37
CA GLU A 32 3.16 0.73 -7.06
C GLU A 32 3.07 2.17 -6.54
N PHE A 33 3.36 2.34 -5.28
CA PHE A 33 3.40 3.67 -4.67
C PHE A 33 4.75 3.92 -4.02
N MET A 34 5.40 5.01 -4.44
CA MET A 34 6.63 5.49 -3.82
C MET A 34 6.31 6.26 -2.54
N TYR A 35 6.84 5.80 -1.41
CA TYR A 35 6.53 6.35 -0.09
C TYR A 35 7.78 6.71 0.71
N GLY A 36 7.59 7.58 1.70
CA GLY A 36 8.56 7.92 2.73
C GLY A 36 9.76 8.72 2.26
N LEU A 37 10.59 9.09 3.22
CA LEU A 37 11.81 9.87 3.00
C LEU A 37 12.81 9.14 2.08
N LYS A 38 12.95 7.82 2.25
CA LYS A 38 13.86 6.99 1.46
C LYS A 38 13.31 6.62 0.07
N ARG A 39 12.12 7.09 -0.29
CA ARG A 39 11.46 6.84 -1.58
C ARG A 39 11.41 5.35 -1.95
N LYS A 40 11.03 4.52 -0.98
CA LYS A 40 10.80 3.09 -1.18
C LYS A 40 9.49 2.85 -1.94
N LEU A 41 9.32 1.66 -2.49
CA LEU A 41 8.15 1.28 -3.28
C LEU A 41 7.35 0.22 -2.51
N VAL A 42 6.03 0.36 -2.46
CA VAL A 42 5.09 -0.68 -2.04
C VAL A 42 4.40 -1.25 -3.27
N ASP A 43 4.18 -2.55 -3.31
CA ASP A 43 3.65 -3.23 -4.50
C ASP A 43 2.22 -2.81 -4.84
N LEU A 44 1.32 -2.78 -3.83
CA LEU A 44 -0.04 -2.27 -3.98
C LEU A 44 -0.43 -1.38 -2.80
N VAL A 45 -1.26 -0.38 -3.10
CA VAL A 45 -2.00 0.39 -2.10
C VAL A 45 -3.49 0.13 -2.29
N VAL A 46 -4.19 -0.20 -1.20
CA VAL A 46 -5.66 -0.31 -1.23
C VAL A 46 -6.25 0.77 -0.35
N LEU A 47 -7.20 1.53 -0.90
CA LEU A 47 -7.98 2.53 -0.18
C LEU A 47 -9.38 1.98 0.06
N LYS A 48 -9.79 1.88 1.32
CA LYS A 48 -11.08 1.33 1.69
C LYS A 48 -11.54 1.92 3.02
N LYS A 49 -12.81 2.36 3.10
CA LYS A 49 -13.41 2.93 4.33
C LYS A 49 -12.55 4.02 4.98
N ASN A 50 -12.04 4.95 4.18
CA ASN A 50 -11.13 6.04 4.58
C ASN A 50 -9.84 5.55 5.28
N ARG A 51 -9.37 4.35 4.91
CA ARG A 51 -8.14 3.73 5.42
C ARG A 51 -7.22 3.34 4.28
N THR A 52 -5.93 3.39 4.58
CA THR A 52 -4.85 3.02 3.66
C THR A 52 -4.28 1.66 4.03
N PHE A 53 -4.12 0.79 3.04
CA PHE A 53 -3.52 -0.53 3.19
C PHE A 53 -2.27 -0.60 2.32
N ALA A 54 -1.13 -0.95 2.91
CA ALA A 54 0.04 -1.39 2.16
C ALA A 54 -0.06 -2.89 1.91
N VAL A 55 0.20 -3.33 0.70
CA VAL A 55 0.25 -4.76 0.35
C VAL A 55 1.63 -5.07 -0.22
N GLU A 56 2.33 -5.99 0.41
CA GLU A 56 3.60 -6.54 -0.03
C GLU A 56 3.38 -7.92 -0.63
N ILE A 57 3.92 -8.15 -1.81
CA ILE A 57 3.81 -9.42 -2.54
C ILE A 57 5.13 -10.19 -2.41
N LYS A 58 5.05 -11.46 -2.03
CA LYS A 58 6.19 -12.37 -1.96
C LYS A 58 5.90 -13.64 -2.74
N SER A 59 6.53 -13.78 -3.90
CA SER A 59 6.47 -14.99 -4.72
C SER A 59 7.32 -16.12 -4.14
N SER A 60 7.19 -17.32 -4.68
CA SER A 60 8.01 -18.46 -4.27
C SER A 60 9.52 -18.27 -4.49
N ASN A 61 9.92 -17.35 -5.38
CA ASN A 61 11.33 -17.07 -5.68
C ASN A 61 11.91 -15.90 -4.88
N ASP A 62 11.05 -15.14 -4.16
CA ASP A 62 11.54 -14.01 -3.39
C ASP A 62 12.30 -14.47 -2.13
N ASN A 63 13.28 -13.68 -1.72
CA ASN A 63 13.86 -13.83 -0.40
C ASN A 63 13.15 -12.92 0.61
N LEU A 64 13.20 -13.30 1.87
CA LEU A 64 12.53 -12.60 2.97
C LEU A 64 13.47 -11.74 3.82
N ILE A 65 14.69 -11.48 3.35
CA ILE A 65 15.73 -10.76 4.12
C ILE A 65 15.26 -9.36 4.51
N ARG A 66 14.58 -8.66 3.59
CA ARG A 66 14.12 -7.27 3.79
C ARG A 66 12.70 -7.16 4.35
N LEU A 67 12.01 -8.28 4.57
CA LEU A 67 10.57 -8.26 4.92
C LEU A 67 10.28 -7.50 6.21
N GLU A 68 11.05 -7.76 7.26
CA GLU A 68 10.88 -7.09 8.56
C GLU A 68 11.12 -5.57 8.47
N GLU A 69 12.11 -5.16 7.67
CA GLU A 69 12.36 -3.74 7.40
C GLU A 69 11.18 -3.12 6.64
N GLN A 70 10.68 -3.79 5.58
CA GLN A 70 9.53 -3.32 4.81
C GLN A 70 8.29 -3.15 5.70
N ILE A 71 7.97 -4.15 6.53
CA ILE A 71 6.86 -4.08 7.48
C ILE A 71 7.02 -2.88 8.41
N ARG A 72 8.18 -2.70 9.01
CA ARG A 72 8.46 -1.58 9.94
C ARG A 72 8.26 -0.22 9.27
N GLU A 73 8.68 -0.07 8.02
CA GLU A 73 8.49 1.17 7.27
C GLU A 73 7.01 1.39 6.88
N TYR A 74 6.31 0.34 6.45
CA TYR A 74 4.87 0.45 6.14
C TYR A 74 4.03 0.88 7.35
N LYS A 75 4.32 0.35 8.54
CA LYS A 75 3.62 0.70 9.79
C LYS A 75 3.66 2.18 10.11
N LYS A 76 4.73 2.89 9.74
CA LYS A 76 4.87 4.34 9.96
C LYS A 76 3.89 5.16 9.11
N ILE A 77 3.37 4.60 8.01
CA ILE A 77 2.65 5.35 6.98
C ILE A 77 1.22 4.84 6.79
N PHE A 78 1.03 3.54 6.56
CA PHE A 78 -0.25 2.95 6.21
C PHE A 78 -1.04 2.48 7.43
N ASP A 79 -2.38 2.61 7.37
CA ASP A 79 -3.25 2.18 8.47
C ASP A 79 -3.20 0.66 8.70
N TYR A 80 -3.07 -0.10 7.63
CA TYR A 80 -2.96 -1.56 7.67
C TYR A 80 -1.83 -2.04 6.77
N VAL A 81 -1.22 -3.15 7.16
CA VAL A 81 -0.17 -3.80 6.37
C VAL A 81 -0.60 -5.24 6.09
N LEU A 82 -0.53 -5.63 4.83
CA LEU A 82 -0.86 -6.96 4.33
C LEU A 82 0.37 -7.57 3.64
N ILE A 83 0.56 -8.85 3.82
CA ILE A 83 1.51 -9.66 3.06
C ILE A 83 0.72 -10.71 2.28
N VAL A 84 0.98 -10.79 0.99
CA VAL A 84 0.44 -11.85 0.12
C VAL A 84 1.61 -12.72 -0.30
N THR A 85 1.50 -14.01 -0.05
CA THR A 85 2.59 -14.94 -0.32
C THR A 85 2.06 -16.31 -0.75
N THR A 86 2.96 -17.25 -1.01
CA THR A 86 2.66 -18.63 -1.35
C THR A 86 2.85 -19.56 -0.15
N GLU A 87 2.36 -20.80 -0.23
CA GLU A 87 2.57 -21.80 0.84
C GLU A 87 4.04 -22.01 1.16
N LYS A 88 4.95 -21.86 0.19
CA LYS A 88 6.40 -22.02 0.38
C LYS A 88 6.96 -21.10 1.48
N HIS A 89 6.48 -19.86 1.56
CA HIS A 89 7.00 -18.87 2.51
C HIS A 89 6.12 -18.67 3.74
N LYS A 90 5.00 -19.36 3.84
CA LYS A 90 4.00 -19.20 4.89
C LYS A 90 4.59 -19.20 6.30
N ASN A 91 5.29 -20.27 6.68
CA ASN A 91 5.82 -20.42 8.04
C ASN A 91 6.86 -19.33 8.37
N ASN A 92 7.76 -19.04 7.45
CA ASN A 92 8.77 -17.99 7.64
C ASN A 92 8.16 -16.60 7.76
N ILE A 93 7.06 -16.33 7.03
CA ILE A 93 6.36 -15.04 7.12
C ILE A 93 5.57 -14.95 8.42
N ILE A 94 4.94 -16.02 8.88
CA ILE A 94 4.23 -16.06 10.16
C ILE A 94 5.19 -15.76 11.32
N GLU A 95 6.41 -16.31 11.27
CA GLU A 95 7.45 -16.08 12.27
C GLU A 95 7.97 -14.63 12.27
N LYS A 96 8.20 -14.07 11.08
CA LYS A 96 8.78 -12.71 10.91
C LYS A 96 7.76 -11.58 11.07
N ALA A 97 6.49 -11.82 10.76
CA ALA A 97 5.45 -10.80 10.77
C ALA A 97 4.71 -10.79 12.11
N SER A 98 4.78 -9.65 12.81
CA SER A 98 4.01 -9.43 14.05
C SER A 98 2.49 -9.64 13.86
N ASP A 99 1.77 -9.94 14.93
CA ASP A 99 0.36 -10.35 14.88
C ASP A 99 -0.61 -9.31 14.31
N ASP A 100 -0.19 -8.06 14.24
CA ASP A 100 -0.96 -6.96 13.66
C ASP A 100 -0.86 -6.87 12.12
N ILE A 101 -0.06 -7.75 11.48
CA ILE A 101 0.09 -7.83 10.02
C ILE A 101 -0.89 -8.85 9.44
N GLY A 102 -1.67 -8.44 8.45
CA GLY A 102 -2.54 -9.34 7.70
C GLY A 102 -1.75 -10.25 6.76
N ILE A 103 -2.14 -11.52 6.66
CA ILE A 103 -1.47 -12.50 5.81
C ILE A 103 -2.50 -13.19 4.92
N TYR A 104 -2.20 -13.20 3.63
CA TYR A 104 -2.93 -13.95 2.60
C TYR A 104 -1.99 -14.96 1.95
N ILE A 105 -2.48 -16.17 1.77
CA ILE A 105 -1.72 -17.28 1.18
C ILE A 105 -2.35 -17.65 -0.16
N VAL A 106 -1.56 -17.61 -1.21
CA VAL A 106 -1.91 -18.15 -2.53
C VAL A 106 -1.52 -19.63 -2.54
N GLN A 107 -2.50 -20.49 -2.72
CA GLN A 107 -2.32 -21.94 -2.74
C GLN A 107 -1.90 -22.41 -4.13
N ASP A 108 -1.49 -23.69 -4.26
CA ASP A 108 -1.07 -24.28 -5.53
C ASP A 108 -2.20 -24.37 -6.57
N ASP A 109 -3.46 -24.43 -6.11
CA ASP A 109 -4.67 -24.38 -6.95
C ASP A 109 -5.08 -22.93 -7.31
N LEU A 110 -4.24 -21.95 -7.00
CA LEU A 110 -4.43 -20.51 -7.18
C LEU A 110 -5.55 -19.88 -6.32
N SER A 111 -6.16 -20.63 -5.44
CA SER A 111 -7.08 -20.05 -4.44
C SER A 111 -6.31 -19.18 -3.44
N ILE A 112 -7.00 -18.18 -2.88
CA ILE A 112 -6.41 -17.27 -1.91
C ILE A 112 -7.12 -17.41 -0.58
N ILE A 113 -6.37 -17.80 0.44
CA ILE A 113 -6.84 -17.91 1.81
C ILE A 113 -6.37 -16.71 2.62
N LYS A 114 -7.30 -16.06 3.31
CA LYS A 114 -6.95 -15.10 4.34
C LYS A 114 -6.54 -15.85 5.61
N PHE A 115 -5.26 -15.92 5.87
CA PHE A 115 -4.72 -16.61 7.04
C PHE A 115 -4.83 -15.77 8.31
N ARG A 116 -4.53 -14.45 8.24
CA ARG A 116 -4.58 -13.54 9.38
C ARG A 116 -5.16 -12.18 8.99
N ASN A 117 -6.05 -11.64 9.85
CA ASN A 117 -6.56 -10.28 9.67
C ASN A 117 -5.51 -9.25 10.11
N PRO A 118 -5.40 -8.11 9.43
CA PRO A 118 -4.55 -7.02 9.91
C PRO A 118 -5.21 -6.26 11.06
N SER A 119 -4.39 -5.68 11.93
CA SER A 119 -4.82 -4.70 12.92
C SER A 119 -4.37 -3.29 12.52
N ILE A 120 -5.06 -2.27 13.04
CA ILE A 120 -4.74 -0.88 12.73
C ILE A 120 -3.38 -0.47 13.32
N GLN A 121 -2.55 0.15 12.50
CA GLN A 121 -1.24 0.67 12.91
C GLN A 121 -1.40 2.04 13.56
N LYS A 122 -1.07 2.16 14.84
CA LYS A 122 -1.28 3.38 15.64
C LYS A 122 -0.08 4.35 15.60
N ASN A 123 1.14 3.82 15.49
CA ASN A 123 2.37 4.59 15.59
C ASN A 123 2.81 5.11 14.21
N LYS A 124 2.24 6.26 13.82
CA LYS A 124 2.57 6.93 12.56
C LYS A 124 3.73 7.91 12.72
N ASP A 125 4.51 8.05 11.66
CA ASP A 125 5.58 9.04 11.57
C ASP A 125 5.17 10.18 10.64
N LYS A 126 5.12 11.41 11.18
CA LYS A 126 4.71 12.59 10.40
C LYS A 126 5.63 12.89 9.22
N ILE A 127 6.93 12.68 9.40
CA ILE A 127 7.92 12.96 8.36
C ILE A 127 7.75 11.97 7.22
N GLU A 128 7.66 10.68 7.54
CA GLU A 128 7.44 9.62 6.55
C GLU A 128 6.11 9.82 5.78
N LEU A 129 5.04 10.22 6.48
CA LEU A 129 3.76 10.57 5.86
C LEU A 129 3.91 11.74 4.87
N LEU A 130 4.57 12.84 5.29
CA LEU A 130 4.74 14.04 4.47
C LEU A 130 5.67 13.81 3.27
N TYR A 131 6.69 12.97 3.41
CA TYR A 131 7.54 12.59 2.28
C TYR A 131 6.85 11.61 1.31
N SER A 132 5.77 10.97 1.74
CA SER A 132 4.91 10.16 0.86
C SER A 132 3.99 11.01 -0.02
N VAL A 133 3.82 12.30 0.29
CA VAL A 133 2.99 13.23 -0.47
C VAL A 133 3.87 14.12 -1.36
N ASN A 134 3.44 14.33 -2.60
CA ASN A 134 4.13 15.23 -3.52
C ASN A 134 4.10 16.68 -2.99
N ALA A 135 5.23 17.39 -3.04
CA ALA A 135 5.34 18.76 -2.57
C ALA A 135 4.39 19.74 -3.29
N ARG A 136 4.15 19.53 -4.61
CA ARG A 136 3.15 20.33 -5.35
C ARG A 136 1.74 20.15 -4.80
N TYR A 137 1.41 18.94 -4.35
CA TYR A 137 0.12 18.67 -3.72
C TYR A 137 0.01 19.38 -2.36
N LEU A 138 1.06 19.35 -1.54
CA LEU A 138 1.10 20.11 -0.28
C LEU A 138 0.96 21.61 -0.53
N CYS A 139 1.61 22.15 -1.55
CA CYS A 139 1.47 23.54 -1.96
C CYS A 139 -0.01 23.88 -2.31
N LYS A 140 -0.66 23.03 -3.13
CA LYS A 140 -2.07 23.19 -3.53
C LYS A 140 -3.00 23.21 -2.32
N ILE A 141 -2.93 22.21 -1.43
CA ILE A 141 -3.84 22.12 -0.28
C ILE A 141 -3.60 23.18 0.80
N GLY A 142 -2.35 23.68 0.91
CA GLY A 142 -2.00 24.77 1.81
C GLY A 142 -2.33 26.16 1.28
N ASN A 143 -2.85 26.26 0.06
CA ASN A 143 -3.06 27.53 -0.66
C ASN A 143 -1.79 28.41 -0.69
N TYR A 144 -0.62 27.78 -0.80
CA TYR A 144 0.64 28.50 -0.90
C TYR A 144 0.93 28.90 -2.35
N THR A 145 1.52 30.08 -2.53
CA THR A 145 2.01 30.50 -3.87
C THR A 145 3.12 29.56 -4.31
N TYR A 146 3.00 29.06 -5.54
CA TYR A 146 4.01 28.18 -6.13
C TYR A 146 5.37 28.90 -6.22
N GLY A 147 6.44 28.23 -5.81
CA GLY A 147 7.78 28.79 -5.78
C GLY A 147 8.14 29.63 -4.53
N LYS A 148 7.16 29.94 -3.66
CA LYS A 148 7.41 30.68 -2.41
C LYS A 148 8.19 29.83 -1.39
N TYR A 149 7.95 28.54 -1.36
CA TYR A 149 8.56 27.58 -0.44
C TYR A 149 9.18 26.41 -1.24
N ASN A 150 10.33 25.96 -0.82
CA ASN A 150 10.88 24.70 -1.30
C ASN A 150 10.13 23.50 -0.68
N ALA A 151 10.44 22.28 -1.14
CA ALA A 151 9.73 21.08 -0.71
C ALA A 151 9.85 20.76 0.77
N ASP A 152 11.02 21.05 1.37
CA ASP A 152 11.29 20.76 2.79
C ASP A 152 10.69 21.81 3.69
N GLU A 153 10.67 23.07 3.28
CA GLU A 153 9.94 24.14 3.95
C GLU A 153 8.44 23.85 4.02
N LEU A 154 7.83 23.41 2.89
CA LEU A 154 6.43 23.01 2.88
C LEU A 154 6.17 21.87 3.88
N ARG A 155 6.99 20.81 3.86
CA ARG A 155 6.86 19.71 4.81
C ARG A 155 7.00 20.16 6.25
N SER A 156 7.92 21.09 6.54
CA SER A 156 8.11 21.66 7.87
C SER A 156 6.88 22.43 8.36
N LEU A 157 6.19 23.15 7.46
CA LEU A 157 4.93 23.83 7.78
C LEU A 157 3.82 22.83 8.14
N PHE A 158 3.69 21.76 7.36
CA PHE A 158 2.70 20.72 7.61
C PHE A 158 3.02 19.84 8.83
N ALA A 159 4.30 19.63 9.17
CA ALA A 159 4.71 18.87 10.35
C ALA A 159 4.20 19.46 11.67
N LYS A 160 3.87 20.76 11.70
CA LYS A 160 3.24 21.43 12.85
C LYS A 160 1.76 21.05 13.02
N LYS A 161 1.12 20.46 12.01
CA LYS A 161 -0.29 20.04 12.07
C LYS A 161 -0.45 18.74 12.85
N ARG A 162 -1.70 18.43 13.23
CA ARG A 162 -2.04 17.15 13.89
C ARG A 162 -1.79 15.97 12.94
N ILE A 163 -1.35 14.86 13.49
CA ILE A 163 -1.04 13.66 12.69
C ILE A 163 -2.25 13.14 11.93
N SER A 164 -3.44 13.21 12.51
CA SER A 164 -4.70 12.82 11.85
C SER A 164 -4.97 13.62 10.58
N TYR A 165 -4.66 14.92 10.58
CA TYR A 165 -4.79 15.77 9.39
C TYR A 165 -3.78 15.38 8.31
N ILE A 166 -2.55 15.03 8.70
CA ILE A 166 -1.53 14.56 7.74
C ILE A 166 -1.92 13.20 7.14
N GLN A 167 -2.53 12.31 7.92
CA GLN A 167 -3.07 11.05 7.42
C GLN A 167 -4.21 11.26 6.42
N GLU A 168 -5.10 12.21 6.69
CA GLU A 168 -6.17 12.60 5.77
C GLU A 168 -5.61 13.16 4.45
N ILE A 169 -4.56 13.99 4.51
CA ILE A 169 -3.84 14.48 3.33
C ILE A 169 -3.30 13.32 2.51
N LEU A 170 -2.64 12.36 3.14
CA LEU A 170 -2.11 11.19 2.42
C LEU A 170 -3.23 10.38 1.78
N PHE A 171 -4.33 10.12 2.50
CA PHE A 171 -5.48 9.39 1.96
C PHE A 171 -6.05 10.10 0.72
N THR A 172 -6.34 11.40 0.83
CA THR A 172 -6.90 12.20 -0.27
C THR A 172 -5.95 12.27 -1.47
N TYR A 173 -4.65 12.43 -1.21
CA TYR A 173 -3.62 12.38 -2.25
C TYR A 173 -3.60 11.05 -3.02
N LEU A 174 -3.66 9.93 -2.30
CA LEU A 174 -3.71 8.60 -2.90
C LEU A 174 -5.02 8.39 -3.68
N TYR A 175 -6.13 8.86 -3.13
CA TYR A 175 -7.43 8.81 -3.79
C TYR A 175 -7.39 9.57 -5.12
N GLU A 176 -6.98 10.84 -5.14
CA GLU A 176 -6.86 11.63 -6.37
C GLU A 176 -5.90 10.99 -7.38
N LYS A 177 -4.81 10.39 -6.90
CA LYS A 177 -3.80 9.72 -7.73
C LYS A 177 -4.33 8.48 -8.44
N TYR A 178 -5.13 7.66 -7.77
CA TYR A 178 -5.48 6.33 -8.27
C TYR A 178 -6.93 6.18 -8.74
N ASN A 179 -7.88 6.98 -8.24
CA ASN A 179 -9.30 6.81 -8.51
C ASN A 179 -9.63 6.77 -10.02
N LYS A 180 -9.16 7.75 -10.79
CA LYS A 180 -9.45 7.81 -12.24
C LYS A 180 -8.90 6.60 -12.97
N LYS A 181 -7.65 6.19 -12.67
CA LYS A 181 -7.00 5.04 -13.30
C LYS A 181 -7.68 3.72 -12.93
N PHE A 182 -8.06 3.59 -11.67
CA PHE A 182 -8.77 2.42 -11.18
C PHE A 182 -10.16 2.28 -11.80
N ASN A 183 -10.92 3.36 -11.90
CA ASN A 183 -12.24 3.34 -12.54
C ASN A 183 -12.14 2.98 -14.03
N LEU A 184 -11.15 3.49 -14.75
CA LEU A 184 -10.88 3.10 -16.13
C LEU A 184 -10.57 1.60 -16.23
N PHE A 185 -9.67 1.10 -15.40
CA PHE A 185 -9.33 -0.32 -15.34
C PHE A 185 -10.56 -1.22 -15.07
N ILE A 186 -11.45 -0.83 -14.15
CA ILE A 186 -12.69 -1.55 -13.87
C ILE A 186 -13.62 -1.55 -15.08
N SER A 187 -13.79 -0.39 -15.76
CA SER A 187 -14.64 -0.28 -16.94
C SER A 187 -14.14 -1.16 -18.10
N GLU A 188 -12.83 -1.22 -18.31
CA GLU A 188 -12.22 -2.06 -19.36
C GLU A 188 -12.36 -3.57 -19.09
N ARG A 189 -12.46 -3.97 -17.82
CA ARG A 189 -12.69 -5.36 -17.42
C ARG A 189 -14.16 -5.79 -17.44
N GLY A 190 -15.10 -4.88 -17.66
CA GLY A 190 -16.53 -5.18 -17.61
C GLY A 190 -17.01 -5.61 -16.20
N VAL A 191 -16.28 -5.26 -15.16
CA VAL A 191 -16.64 -5.53 -13.76
C VAL A 191 -17.46 -4.35 -13.24
N ASN A 192 -18.80 -4.45 -13.37
CA ASN A 192 -19.77 -3.50 -12.80
C ASN A 192 -20.42 -4.10 -11.55
#